data_145564c3b6a0ae5633c0e7982b4308e4
#
_entry.id   145564c3b6a0ae5633c0e7982b4308e4
#
_cell.length_a   1.000
_cell.length_b   1.000
_cell.length_c   1.000
_cell.angle_alpha   90.00
_cell.angle_beta   90.00
_cell.angle_gamma   90.00
#
_symmetry.space_group_name_H-M   'P 1'
#
loop_
_entity.id
_entity.type
_entity.pdbx_description
1 polymer ?
#
loop_
_entity_poly.entity_id
_entity_poly.type
_entity_poly.pdbx_seq_one_letter_code
_entity_poly.pdbx_strand_id
1 'polypeptide(L)'
;MKRVKYLKAGLPEIAAAAIFFLLVLSGIYASAGGISQSYLEETVIYASKKYGLPLPFLAAVMKAESGFNIYALSPKGAVGLMQVMPETGKELDMNIQNPQANIIAGAKYLHYCLKRFGFRPVPALACYNAGPDSVRTVYVKNRREFIIPPYRQTEIYIMGVYKYYNYYRKLLK
;
A
#
# COMPACT_ATOMS: atom_id res chain seq x y z
N MET A 1 20.94 11.22 -19.83
CA MET A 1 19.70 11.65 -19.13
C MET A 1 18.51 11.49 -20.08
N LYS A 2 17.74 10.39 -19.96
CA LYS A 2 16.52 10.20 -20.76
C LYS A 2 15.37 10.86 -20.03
N ARG A 3 14.79 11.92 -20.63
CA ARG A 3 13.54 12.55 -20.17
C ARG A 3 12.42 11.52 -20.20
N VAL A 4 11.89 11.17 -19.02
CA VAL A 4 10.66 10.40 -18.91
C VAL A 4 9.53 11.26 -19.48
N LYS A 5 8.98 10.87 -20.62
CA LYS A 5 7.77 11.48 -21.19
C LYS A 5 6.60 11.17 -20.24
N TYR A 6 6.18 12.17 -19.46
CA TYR A 6 4.92 12.10 -18.73
C TYR A 6 3.79 12.03 -19.76
N LEU A 7 3.11 10.88 -19.81
CA LEU A 7 1.82 10.77 -20.49
C LEU A 7 0.88 11.80 -19.85
N LYS A 8 0.25 12.62 -20.70
CA LYS A 8 -0.77 13.60 -20.32
C LYS A 8 -1.95 12.87 -19.66
N ALA A 9 -1.93 12.74 -18.31
CA ALA A 9 -3.14 12.51 -17.57
C ALA A 9 -4.02 13.75 -17.75
N GLY A 10 -5.31 13.57 -18.02
CA GLY A 10 -6.21 14.70 -18.23
C GLY A 10 -6.30 15.54 -16.96
N LEU A 11 -6.46 16.84 -17.09
CA LEU A 11 -6.64 17.82 -16.01
C LEU A 11 -7.60 17.35 -14.87
N PRO A 12 -8.74 16.67 -15.16
CA PRO A 12 -9.64 16.18 -14.11
C PRO A 12 -9.04 15.04 -13.26
N GLU A 13 -8.18 14.18 -13.80
CA GLU A 13 -7.56 13.09 -13.02
C GLU A 13 -6.47 13.61 -12.06
N ILE A 14 -5.75 14.65 -12.48
CA ILE A 14 -4.73 15.30 -11.63
C ILE A 14 -5.41 16.09 -10.51
N ALA A 15 -6.51 16.79 -10.81
CA ALA A 15 -7.27 17.53 -9.81
C ALA A 15 -7.94 16.61 -8.79
N ALA A 16 -8.52 15.50 -9.23
CA ALA A 16 -9.13 14.50 -8.35
C ALA A 16 -8.08 13.83 -7.45
N ALA A 17 -6.90 13.51 -8.00
CA ALA A 17 -5.78 13.00 -7.23
C ALA A 17 -5.29 14.04 -6.20
N ALA A 18 -5.15 15.30 -6.58
CA ALA A 18 -4.72 16.39 -5.69
C ALA A 18 -5.72 16.62 -4.55
N ILE A 19 -7.02 16.65 -4.84
CA ILE A 19 -8.08 16.76 -3.81
C ILE A 19 -8.08 15.52 -2.90
N PHE A 20 -7.92 14.33 -3.44
CA PHE A 20 -7.78 13.10 -2.68
C PHE A 20 -6.60 13.18 -1.72
N PHE A 21 -5.45 13.66 -2.19
CA PHE A 21 -4.26 13.83 -1.37
C PHE A 21 -4.41 14.93 -0.33
N LEU A 22 -5.05 16.06 -0.65
CA LEU A 22 -5.37 17.11 0.32
C LEU A 22 -6.24 16.60 1.46
N LEU A 23 -7.23 15.75 1.17
CA LEU A 23 -8.16 15.21 2.18
C LEU A 23 -7.57 14.02 2.96
N VAL A 24 -6.71 13.22 2.33
CA VAL A 24 -6.17 11.98 2.90
C VAL A 24 -4.87 12.25 3.64
N LEU A 25 -4.03 13.16 3.13
CA LEU A 25 -2.72 13.46 3.70
C LEU A 25 -2.72 14.68 4.62
N SER A 26 -3.82 15.41 4.78
CA SER A 26 -3.91 16.48 5.78
C SER A 26 -3.55 16.03 7.20
N GLY A 27 -3.66 14.72 7.49
CA GLY A 27 -3.17 14.12 8.74
C GLY A 27 -1.64 13.93 8.82
N ILE A 28 -0.92 13.97 7.69
CA ILE A 28 0.56 13.83 7.68
C ILE A 28 1.26 15.14 8.04
N TYR A 29 0.59 16.30 7.85
CA TYR A 29 1.16 17.63 8.02
C TYR A 29 1.67 17.96 9.41
N ALA A 30 1.08 17.37 10.44
CA ALA A 30 1.45 17.71 11.82
C ALA A 30 2.83 17.17 12.23
N SER A 31 3.47 16.30 11.44
CA SER A 31 4.68 15.60 11.85
C SER A 31 5.85 15.60 10.84
N ALA A 32 5.65 16.08 9.61
CA ALA A 32 6.67 16.02 8.57
C ALA A 32 7.55 17.28 8.54
N GLY A 33 8.47 17.40 9.48
CA GLY A 33 9.55 18.40 9.38
C GLY A 33 10.40 18.16 8.13
N GLY A 34 10.16 18.93 7.04
CA GLY A 34 11.09 19.06 5.92
C GLY A 34 10.84 18.22 4.66
N ILE A 35 9.93 17.28 4.64
CA ILE A 35 9.58 16.55 3.40
C ILE A 35 8.37 17.22 2.73
N SER A 36 8.54 17.70 1.49
CA SER A 36 7.43 18.26 0.73
C SER A 36 6.34 17.21 0.51
N GLN A 37 5.10 17.55 0.86
CA GLN A 37 3.92 16.70 0.63
C GLN A 37 3.78 16.30 -0.83
N SER A 38 4.00 17.24 -1.76
CA SER A 38 3.92 16.96 -3.20
C SER A 38 4.82 15.81 -3.62
N TYR A 39 5.95 15.67 -2.96
CA TYR A 39 6.92 14.62 -3.25
C TYR A 39 6.44 13.22 -2.81
N LEU A 40 5.72 13.12 -1.70
CA LEU A 40 5.11 11.86 -1.25
C LEU A 40 3.91 11.49 -2.12
N GLU A 41 3.11 12.48 -2.53
CA GLU A 41 1.98 12.30 -3.45
C GLU A 41 2.44 11.74 -4.78
N GLU A 42 3.46 12.35 -5.39
CA GLU A 42 4.06 11.86 -6.63
C GLU A 42 4.59 10.44 -6.48
N THR A 43 5.19 10.11 -5.33
CA THR A 43 5.69 8.76 -5.04
C THR A 43 4.57 7.74 -4.96
N VAL A 44 3.44 8.07 -4.33
CA VAL A 44 2.28 7.17 -4.25
C VAL A 44 1.66 6.95 -5.63
N ILE A 45 1.51 8.01 -6.43
CA ILE A 45 1.02 7.92 -7.82
C ILE A 45 1.97 7.05 -8.67
N TYR A 46 3.27 7.29 -8.54
CA TYR A 46 4.29 6.50 -9.24
C TYR A 46 4.21 5.02 -8.85
N ALA A 47 4.17 4.71 -7.55
CA ALA A 47 4.09 3.34 -7.06
C ALA A 47 2.79 2.63 -7.51
N SER A 48 1.65 3.33 -7.46
CA SER A 48 0.38 2.86 -7.97
C SER A 48 0.46 2.43 -9.44
N LYS A 49 0.99 3.31 -10.29
CA LYS A 49 1.16 3.05 -11.73
C LYS A 49 2.19 1.95 -12.01
N LYS A 50 3.35 2.01 -11.34
CA LYS A 50 4.45 1.06 -11.54
C LYS A 50 4.07 -0.37 -11.20
N TYR A 51 3.32 -0.56 -10.14
CA TYR A 51 2.93 -1.89 -9.64
C TYR A 51 1.50 -2.28 -9.99
N GLY A 52 0.77 -1.48 -10.80
CA GLY A 52 -0.60 -1.77 -11.21
C GLY A 52 -1.58 -1.85 -10.04
N LEU A 53 -1.34 -1.07 -8.99
CA LEU A 53 -2.20 -1.01 -7.81
C LEU A 53 -3.19 0.15 -7.96
N PRO A 54 -4.50 -0.07 -7.92
CA PRO A 54 -5.45 1.04 -7.90
C PRO A 54 -5.11 2.02 -6.77
N LEU A 55 -5.02 3.32 -7.09
CA LEU A 55 -4.65 4.35 -6.11
C LEU A 55 -5.49 4.29 -4.81
N PRO A 56 -6.84 4.12 -4.88
CA PRO A 56 -7.65 3.93 -3.67
C PRO A 56 -7.26 2.70 -2.85
N PHE A 57 -6.79 1.64 -3.51
CA PHE A 57 -6.38 0.41 -2.82
C PHE A 57 -5.05 0.59 -2.11
N LEU A 58 -4.05 1.19 -2.77
CA LEU A 58 -2.76 1.51 -2.14
C LEU A 58 -2.95 2.45 -0.94
N ALA A 59 -3.76 3.51 -1.10
CA ALA A 59 -4.07 4.43 -0.01
C ALA A 59 -4.81 3.76 1.16
N ALA A 60 -5.71 2.81 0.87
CA ALA A 60 -6.41 2.05 1.91
C ALA A 60 -5.46 1.17 2.73
N VAL A 61 -4.48 0.56 2.08
CA VAL A 61 -3.42 -0.20 2.77
C VAL A 61 -2.58 0.75 3.62
N MET A 62 -2.09 1.88 3.09
CA MET A 62 -1.33 2.87 3.85
C MET A 62 -2.11 3.37 5.08
N LYS A 63 -3.42 3.61 4.92
CA LYS A 63 -4.28 4.04 6.05
C LYS A 63 -4.40 2.96 7.11
N ALA A 64 -4.54 1.70 6.71
CA ALA A 64 -4.67 0.58 7.64
C ALA A 64 -3.34 0.30 8.38
N GLU A 65 -2.20 0.49 7.71
CA GLU A 65 -0.87 0.22 8.26
C GLU A 65 -0.41 1.28 9.27
N SER A 66 -0.49 2.54 8.91
CA SER A 66 0.12 3.62 9.69
C SER A 66 -0.82 4.78 10.02
N GLY A 67 -2.05 4.78 9.48
CA GLY A 67 -2.89 5.98 9.50
C GLY A 67 -2.28 7.15 8.73
N PHE A 68 -1.34 6.90 7.80
CA PHE A 68 -0.49 7.85 7.09
C PHE A 68 0.62 8.49 7.94
N ASN A 69 1.00 7.89 9.05
CA ASN A 69 2.13 8.36 9.86
C ASN A 69 3.46 7.87 9.25
N ILE A 70 4.30 8.81 8.80
CA ILE A 70 5.64 8.52 8.23
C ILE A 70 6.62 7.97 9.26
N TYR A 71 6.38 8.23 10.55
CA TYR A 71 7.22 7.79 11.67
C TYR A 71 6.63 6.60 12.43
N ALA A 72 5.60 5.95 11.86
CA ALA A 72 4.98 4.81 12.53
C ALA A 72 6.01 3.69 12.77
N LEU A 73 6.04 3.18 13.98
CA LEU A 73 6.87 2.06 14.40
C LEU A 73 5.99 1.06 15.15
N SER A 74 5.91 -0.17 14.64
CA SER A 74 5.16 -1.22 15.33
C SER A 74 5.99 -1.90 16.42
N PRO A 75 5.37 -2.58 17.39
CA PRO A 75 6.08 -3.40 18.38
C PRO A 75 6.94 -4.52 17.76
N LYS A 76 6.64 -4.92 16.53
CA LYS A 76 7.40 -5.94 15.78
C LYS A 76 8.52 -5.34 14.91
N GLY A 77 8.72 -4.01 14.95
CA GLY A 77 9.76 -3.33 14.18
C GLY A 77 9.37 -2.91 12.76
N ALA A 78 8.10 -3.08 12.34
CA ALA A 78 7.65 -2.54 11.06
C ALA A 78 7.64 -1.01 11.10
N VAL A 79 8.08 -0.35 10.02
CA VAL A 79 8.29 1.09 9.98
C VAL A 79 7.53 1.79 8.86
N GLY A 80 7.17 3.04 9.11
CA GLY A 80 6.72 4.02 8.13
C GLY A 80 5.32 3.82 7.59
N LEU A 81 5.04 4.52 6.48
CA LEU A 81 3.71 4.63 5.86
C LEU A 81 3.07 3.28 5.50
N MET A 82 3.90 2.35 5.03
CA MET A 82 3.46 1.03 4.58
C MET A 82 3.81 -0.08 5.57
N GLN A 83 4.31 0.26 6.77
CA GLN A 83 4.71 -0.70 7.81
C GLN A 83 5.57 -1.84 7.26
N VAL A 84 6.65 -1.47 6.56
CA VAL A 84 7.57 -2.43 5.97
C VAL A 84 8.51 -2.98 7.04
N MET A 85 8.65 -4.29 7.09
CA MET A 85 9.60 -4.95 7.99
C MET A 85 11.05 -4.71 7.54
N PRO A 86 12.01 -4.57 8.48
CA PRO A 86 13.43 -4.38 8.15
C PRO A 86 13.99 -5.46 7.22
N GLU A 87 13.60 -6.72 7.43
CA GLU A 87 14.00 -7.86 6.59
C GLU A 87 13.54 -7.66 5.14
N THR A 88 12.27 -7.25 4.96
CA THR A 88 11.73 -6.95 3.62
C THR A 88 12.47 -5.78 2.96
N GLY A 89 12.81 -4.74 3.72
CA GLY A 89 13.63 -3.62 3.24
C GLY A 89 15.00 -4.09 2.75
N LYS A 90 15.64 -4.96 3.53
CA LYS A 90 16.94 -5.55 3.20
C LYS A 90 16.88 -6.44 1.96
N GLU A 91 15.87 -7.32 1.85
CA GLU A 91 15.65 -8.16 0.68
C GLU A 91 15.41 -7.37 -0.61
N LEU A 92 14.79 -6.20 -0.49
CA LEU A 92 14.50 -5.31 -1.60
C LEU A 92 15.63 -4.32 -1.92
N ASP A 93 16.71 -4.31 -1.12
CA ASP A 93 17.80 -3.33 -1.16
C ASP A 93 17.28 -1.87 -1.09
N MET A 94 16.42 -1.62 -0.08
CA MET A 94 15.76 -0.31 0.10
C MET A 94 15.92 0.21 1.52
N ASN A 95 16.31 1.49 1.65
CA ASN A 95 16.28 2.20 2.93
C ASN A 95 14.84 2.58 3.30
N ILE A 96 14.15 1.70 3.99
CA ILE A 96 12.73 1.87 4.38
C ILE A 96 12.50 2.95 5.45
N GLN A 97 13.54 3.52 6.04
CA GLN A 97 13.44 4.71 6.90
C GLN A 97 13.15 5.98 6.07
N ASN A 98 13.52 5.97 4.80
CA ASN A 98 13.12 7.02 3.86
C ASN A 98 11.66 6.81 3.46
N PRO A 99 10.75 7.80 3.64
CA PRO A 99 9.32 7.63 3.38
C PRO A 99 8.98 7.23 1.94
N GLN A 100 9.72 7.72 0.96
CA GLN A 100 9.49 7.37 -0.45
C GLN A 100 9.92 5.93 -0.74
N ALA A 101 11.10 5.53 -0.27
CA ALA A 101 11.56 4.16 -0.38
C ALA A 101 10.61 3.19 0.35
N ASN A 102 10.04 3.62 1.49
CA ASN A 102 9.04 2.87 2.23
C ASN A 102 7.76 2.63 1.41
N ILE A 103 7.22 3.69 0.77
CA ILE A 103 6.05 3.57 -0.13
C ILE A 103 6.35 2.60 -1.27
N ILE A 104 7.51 2.74 -1.92
CA ILE A 104 7.89 1.88 -3.05
C ILE A 104 8.09 0.43 -2.61
N ALA A 105 8.76 0.20 -1.49
CA ALA A 105 8.98 -1.14 -0.94
C ALA A 105 7.66 -1.82 -0.57
N GLY A 106 6.78 -1.11 0.15
CA GLY A 106 5.47 -1.64 0.52
C GLY A 106 4.59 -1.95 -0.69
N ALA A 107 4.55 -1.04 -1.69
CA ALA A 107 3.81 -1.26 -2.94
C ALA A 107 4.38 -2.46 -3.73
N LYS A 108 5.70 -2.61 -3.81
CA LYS A 108 6.35 -3.75 -4.45
C LYS A 108 5.99 -5.06 -3.74
N TYR A 109 6.01 -5.08 -2.40
CA TYR A 109 5.65 -6.25 -1.63
C TYR A 109 4.15 -6.58 -1.73
N LEU A 110 3.27 -5.58 -1.75
CA LEU A 110 1.84 -5.77 -1.98
C LEU A 110 1.55 -6.36 -3.37
N HIS A 111 2.25 -5.87 -4.39
CA HIS A 111 2.17 -6.45 -5.74
C HIS A 111 2.66 -7.90 -5.77
N TYR A 112 3.75 -8.22 -5.08
CA TYR A 112 4.24 -9.60 -4.92
C TYR A 112 3.15 -10.50 -4.31
N CYS A 113 2.51 -10.07 -3.22
CA CYS A 113 1.40 -10.81 -2.60
C CYS A 113 0.22 -10.99 -3.57
N LEU A 114 -0.17 -9.94 -4.29
CA LEU A 114 -1.24 -10.04 -5.30
C LEU A 114 -0.88 -11.05 -6.40
N LYS A 115 0.32 -10.97 -6.95
CA LYS A 115 0.79 -11.89 -8.00
C LYS A 115 0.84 -13.33 -7.50
N ARG A 116 1.36 -13.57 -6.28
CA ARG A 116 1.44 -14.90 -5.65
C ARG A 116 0.07 -15.57 -5.52
N PHE A 117 -0.95 -14.78 -5.21
CA PHE A 117 -2.32 -15.28 -4.99
C PHE A 117 -3.30 -14.98 -6.13
N GLY A 118 -2.79 -14.82 -7.37
CA GLY A 118 -3.60 -14.69 -8.57
C GLY A 118 -4.48 -13.45 -8.58
N PHE A 119 -3.95 -12.34 -8.07
CA PHE A 119 -4.62 -11.04 -7.94
C PHE A 119 -5.93 -11.08 -7.13
N ARG A 120 -6.06 -12.04 -6.21
CA ARG A 120 -7.16 -12.10 -5.26
C ARG A 120 -6.84 -11.24 -4.03
N PRO A 121 -7.61 -10.15 -3.74
CA PRO A 121 -7.23 -9.19 -2.70
C PRO A 121 -7.18 -9.78 -1.29
N VAL A 122 -8.14 -10.62 -0.90
CA VAL A 122 -8.23 -11.18 0.46
C VAL A 122 -6.98 -11.97 0.83
N PRO A 123 -6.56 -13.01 0.08
CA PRO A 123 -5.34 -13.75 0.41
C PRO A 123 -4.07 -12.89 0.23
N ALA A 124 -4.07 -11.92 -0.68
CA ALA A 124 -2.94 -10.99 -0.82
C ALA A 124 -2.79 -10.06 0.39
N LEU A 125 -3.88 -9.55 0.95
CA LEU A 125 -3.86 -8.76 2.17
C LEU A 125 -3.44 -9.60 3.39
N ALA A 126 -3.88 -10.85 3.47
CA ALA A 126 -3.41 -11.78 4.50
C ALA A 126 -1.89 -12.03 4.38
N CYS A 127 -1.39 -12.24 3.16
CA CYS A 127 0.05 -12.34 2.87
C CYS A 127 0.81 -11.08 3.31
N TYR A 128 0.28 -9.91 2.99
CA TYR A 128 0.92 -8.65 3.35
C TYR A 128 1.04 -8.48 4.87
N ASN A 129 -0.04 -8.75 5.59
CA ASN A 129 -0.12 -8.54 7.05
C ASN A 129 0.55 -9.65 7.87
N ALA A 130 0.41 -10.92 7.46
CA ALA A 130 0.85 -12.07 8.24
C ALA A 130 1.98 -12.90 7.58
N GLY A 131 2.50 -12.42 6.45
CA GLY A 131 3.53 -13.11 5.69
C GLY A 131 2.97 -14.11 4.65
N PRO A 132 3.77 -14.43 3.62
CA PRO A 132 3.32 -15.24 2.48
C PRO A 132 3.01 -16.69 2.86
N ASP A 133 3.68 -17.22 3.86
CA ASP A 133 3.53 -18.62 4.29
C ASP A 133 2.35 -18.85 5.25
N SER A 134 1.75 -17.74 5.73
CA SER A 134 0.52 -17.80 6.52
C SER A 134 -0.71 -18.20 5.68
N VAL A 135 -0.66 -18.00 4.37
CA VAL A 135 -1.77 -18.30 3.44
C VAL A 135 -1.55 -19.63 2.75
N ARG A 136 -2.40 -20.61 3.06
CA ARG A 136 -2.32 -21.95 2.47
C ARG A 136 -3.08 -22.01 1.14
N THR A 137 -2.46 -22.62 0.12
CA THR A 137 -3.11 -22.97 -1.13
C THR A 137 -3.68 -24.38 -1.02
N VAL A 138 -4.95 -24.55 -1.38
CA VAL A 138 -5.62 -25.84 -1.48
C VAL A 138 -6.30 -25.97 -2.84
N TYR A 139 -6.54 -27.20 -3.27
CA TYR A 139 -7.28 -27.48 -4.51
C TYR A 139 -8.60 -28.15 -4.17
N VAL A 140 -9.71 -27.52 -4.53
CA VAL A 140 -11.06 -28.03 -4.34
C VAL A 140 -11.70 -28.17 -5.72
N LYS A 141 -12.12 -29.41 -6.09
CA LYS A 141 -12.71 -29.69 -7.42
C LYS A 141 -11.88 -29.09 -8.57
N ASN A 142 -10.55 -29.29 -8.54
CA ASN A 142 -9.58 -28.76 -9.51
C ASN A 142 -9.50 -27.21 -9.58
N ARG A 143 -10.08 -26.49 -8.61
CA ARG A 143 -9.94 -25.03 -8.46
C ARG A 143 -8.95 -24.72 -7.37
N ARG A 144 -8.06 -23.74 -7.65
CA ARG A 144 -7.12 -23.21 -6.66
C ARG A 144 -7.86 -22.31 -5.69
N GLU A 145 -7.91 -22.73 -4.43
CA GLU A 145 -8.51 -21.98 -3.33
C GLU A 145 -7.42 -21.55 -2.32
N PHE A 146 -7.70 -20.52 -1.53
CA PHE A 146 -6.78 -20.00 -0.54
C PHE A 146 -7.44 -20.00 0.83
N ILE A 147 -6.75 -20.58 1.81
CA ILE A 147 -7.14 -20.52 3.20
C ILE A 147 -6.29 -19.44 3.87
N ILE A 148 -6.92 -18.36 4.31
CA ILE A 148 -6.27 -17.31 5.11
C ILE A 148 -6.09 -17.81 6.54
N PRO A 149 -5.05 -17.33 7.26
CA PRO A 149 -4.84 -17.72 8.64
C PRO A 149 -6.00 -17.24 9.53
N PRO A 150 -6.45 -18.04 10.50
CA PRO A 150 -7.53 -17.69 11.40
C PRO A 150 -7.05 -16.73 12.52
N TYR A 151 -6.25 -15.73 12.13
CA TYR A 151 -5.78 -14.72 13.06
C TYR A 151 -6.76 -13.55 13.08
N ARG A 152 -7.44 -13.35 14.21
CA ARG A 152 -8.38 -12.24 14.40
C ARG A 152 -7.79 -10.89 13.98
N GLN A 153 -6.49 -10.67 14.21
CA GLN A 153 -5.80 -9.45 13.82
C GLN A 153 -5.76 -9.28 12.29
N THR A 154 -5.49 -10.36 11.55
CA THR A 154 -5.47 -10.34 10.08
C THR A 154 -6.86 -10.12 9.49
N GLU A 155 -7.89 -10.70 10.09
CA GLU A 155 -9.29 -10.47 9.68
C GLU A 155 -9.69 -9.00 9.87
N ILE A 156 -9.39 -8.42 11.04
CA ILE A 156 -9.64 -7.00 11.33
C ILE A 156 -8.89 -6.11 10.34
N TYR A 157 -7.64 -6.44 10.04
CA TYR A 157 -6.84 -5.73 9.05
C TYR A 157 -7.50 -5.73 7.67
N ILE A 158 -7.87 -6.90 7.16
CA ILE A 158 -8.52 -7.04 5.85
C ILE A 158 -9.82 -6.23 5.81
N MET A 159 -10.66 -6.33 6.84
CA MET A 159 -11.90 -5.55 6.94
C MET A 159 -11.63 -4.04 6.95
N GLY A 160 -10.59 -3.60 7.67
CA GLY A 160 -10.14 -2.22 7.72
C GLY A 160 -9.73 -1.69 6.34
N VAL A 161 -8.91 -2.46 5.61
CA VAL A 161 -8.51 -2.10 4.24
C VAL A 161 -9.72 -1.98 3.32
N TYR A 162 -10.69 -2.93 3.36
CA TYR A 162 -11.90 -2.85 2.55
C TYR A 162 -12.77 -1.64 2.89
N LYS A 163 -12.91 -1.30 4.18
CA LYS A 163 -13.62 -0.08 4.63
C LYS A 163 -12.99 1.18 4.01
N TYR A 164 -11.66 1.32 4.12
CA TYR A 164 -10.93 2.47 3.57
C TYR A 164 -10.96 2.48 2.04
N TYR A 165 -10.79 1.33 1.39
CA TYR A 165 -10.88 1.22 -0.06
C TYR A 165 -12.23 1.69 -0.60
N ASN A 166 -13.34 1.25 0.02
CA ASN A 166 -14.67 1.67 -0.37
C ASN A 166 -14.89 3.17 -0.17
N TYR A 167 -14.33 3.75 0.89
CA TYR A 167 -14.36 5.19 1.13
C TYR A 167 -13.59 5.96 0.05
N TYR A 168 -12.31 5.61 -0.18
CA TYR A 168 -11.46 6.31 -1.14
C TYR A 168 -11.91 6.15 -2.59
N ARG A 169 -12.44 4.99 -2.97
CA ARG A 169 -13.01 4.78 -4.31
C ARG A 169 -14.20 5.69 -4.61
N LYS A 170 -14.96 6.10 -3.59
CA LYS A 170 -16.08 7.05 -3.76
C LYS A 170 -15.59 8.48 -3.94
N LEU A 171 -14.47 8.85 -3.31
CA LEU A 171 -13.89 10.19 -3.42
C LEU A 171 -13.25 10.45 -4.79
N LEU A 172 -12.82 9.39 -5.50
CA LEU A 172 -12.14 9.47 -6.81
C LEU A 172 -13.10 9.24 -8.00
N LYS A 173 -14.39 9.15 -7.78
CA LYS A 173 -15.42 9.11 -8.82
C LYS A 173 -15.92 10.50 -9.14
#